data_c75d753d3a2fbe9fc50fc5f0c72caf72
#
_entry.id   c75d753d3a2fbe9fc50fc5f0c72caf72
#
_cell.length_a   1.000
_cell.length_b   1.000
_cell.length_c   1.000
_cell.angle_alpha   90.00
_cell.angle_beta   90.00
_cell.angle_gamma   90.00
#
_symmetry.space_group_name_H-M   'P 1'
#
loop_
_entity.id
_entity.type
_entity.pdbx_description
1 polymer ?
#
loop_
_entity_poly.entity_id
_entity_poly.type
_entity_poly.pdbx_seq_one_letter_code
_entity_poly.pdbx_strand_id
1 'polypeptide(L)'
;MSWRTVAVLLVMLSGGTTLAAPAEEFRLRDHCPPSFEKTAAGTCELRSLYQFYDSLGGKGVGGTKTGLPPQRDGFTPQQIDLGRYLFFDPLLSGEGTMSCASCHHPELGLSDGRARSLGPHGEDVGRAAPTLWNVAFLKTFFWDARANSLEEQATGPLYSDKEMGNTPERLLQSLGDNARYARLFREAFPTDAEAVTLDHVYTALTAFQASLISLNSRYDRYAQGYHEALSTREIEGMNVFRSFVARCAECHTPPLFTNQQVAVLGTPEPEGRELDI
;
A
#
# COMPACT_ATOMS: atom_id res chain seq x y z
N MET A 1 18.66 -49.40 66.37
CA MET A 1 19.00 -49.52 64.92
C MET A 1 17.69 -49.40 64.14
N SER A 2 17.47 -48.20 63.54
CA SER A 2 16.25 -47.88 62.85
C SER A 2 16.53 -47.76 61.34
N TRP A 3 15.85 -48.58 60.56
CA TRP A 3 15.97 -48.59 59.10
C TRP A 3 14.95 -47.61 58.58
N ARG A 4 15.43 -46.53 57.92
CA ARG A 4 14.55 -45.57 57.16
C ARG A 4 14.42 -46.07 55.71
N THR A 5 13.21 -46.41 55.34
CA THR A 5 12.81 -46.76 53.99
C THR A 5 12.76 -45.48 53.14
N VAL A 6 13.58 -45.43 52.08
CA VAL A 6 13.54 -44.32 51.08
C VAL A 6 12.53 -44.74 49.99
N ALA A 7 11.44 -44.01 49.90
CA ALA A 7 10.50 -44.17 48.82
C ALA A 7 11.01 -43.35 47.60
N VAL A 8 11.30 -44.05 46.50
CA VAL A 8 11.64 -43.43 45.21
C VAL A 8 10.33 -43.08 44.47
N LEU A 9 10.06 -41.79 44.31
CA LEU A 9 8.92 -41.28 43.57
C LEU A 9 9.26 -41.31 42.07
N LEU A 10 8.67 -42.24 41.31
CA LEU A 10 8.76 -42.25 39.84
C LEU A 10 7.85 -41.15 39.31
N VAL A 11 8.41 -40.05 38.81
CA VAL A 11 7.69 -39.03 38.04
C VAL A 11 7.52 -39.54 36.61
N MET A 12 6.31 -39.97 36.27
CA MET A 12 5.94 -40.26 34.89
C MET A 12 5.80 -38.92 34.14
N LEU A 13 6.78 -38.61 33.30
CA LEU A 13 6.70 -37.53 32.31
C LEU A 13 5.69 -37.96 31.22
N SER A 14 4.45 -37.51 31.34
CA SER A 14 3.48 -37.57 30.26
C SER A 14 3.95 -36.61 29.15
N GLY A 15 4.54 -37.17 28.09
CA GLY A 15 4.86 -36.44 26.86
C GLY A 15 3.57 -35.95 26.19
N GLY A 16 3.20 -34.72 26.50
CA GLY A 16 2.16 -34.01 25.76
C GLY A 16 2.66 -33.76 24.36
N THR A 17 2.16 -34.50 23.38
CA THR A 17 2.25 -34.13 21.96
C THR A 17 1.52 -32.79 21.78
N THR A 18 2.26 -31.69 21.74
CA THR A 18 1.75 -30.42 21.24
C THR A 18 1.40 -30.65 19.77
N LEU A 19 0.10 -30.85 19.49
CA LEU A 19 -0.44 -30.72 18.14
C LEU A 19 -0.10 -29.28 17.71
N ALA A 20 0.82 -29.15 16.76
CA ALA A 20 1.05 -27.88 16.09
C ALA A 20 -0.30 -27.42 15.55
N ALA A 21 -0.69 -26.18 15.85
CA ALA A 21 -1.88 -25.59 15.26
C ALA A 21 -1.78 -25.78 13.73
N PRO A 22 -2.86 -26.17 13.05
CA PRO A 22 -2.83 -26.29 11.60
C PRO A 22 -2.31 -24.98 11.04
N ALA A 23 -1.29 -25.04 10.18
CA ALA A 23 -0.76 -23.87 9.49
C ALA A 23 -1.97 -23.13 8.87
N GLU A 24 -2.13 -21.87 9.24
CA GLU A 24 -3.25 -21.05 8.78
C GLU A 24 -3.27 -21.17 7.25
N GLU A 25 -4.33 -21.77 6.71
CA GLU A 25 -4.40 -22.05 5.29
C GLU A 25 -4.43 -20.71 4.55
N PHE A 26 -3.48 -20.49 3.68
CA PHE A 26 -3.39 -19.28 2.85
C PHE A 26 -4.67 -19.13 2.03
N ARG A 27 -5.58 -18.29 2.47
CA ARG A 27 -6.87 -18.02 1.82
C ARG A 27 -7.01 -16.55 1.54
N LEU A 28 -7.68 -16.23 0.43
CA LEU A 28 -8.04 -14.85 0.14
C LEU A 28 -9.22 -14.41 1.02
N ARG A 29 -9.20 -13.15 1.40
CA ARG A 29 -10.29 -12.52 2.12
C ARG A 29 -11.50 -12.35 1.20
N ASP A 30 -12.68 -12.54 1.75
CA ASP A 30 -13.97 -12.36 1.06
C ASP A 30 -14.67 -11.04 1.39
N HIS A 31 -14.03 -10.22 2.21
CA HIS A 31 -14.50 -8.90 2.66
C HIS A 31 -13.54 -7.79 2.22
N CYS A 32 -14.10 -6.61 1.99
CA CYS A 32 -13.33 -5.44 1.58
C CYS A 32 -12.47 -4.91 2.73
N PRO A 33 -11.32 -4.25 2.41
CA PRO A 33 -10.49 -3.57 3.40
C PRO A 33 -11.26 -2.50 4.18
N PRO A 34 -10.75 -2.06 5.34
CA PRO A 34 -11.27 -0.88 6.03
C PRO A 34 -11.40 0.31 5.05
N SER A 35 -12.42 1.13 5.22
CA SER A 35 -12.80 2.23 4.32
C SER A 35 -13.49 1.82 3.01
N PHE A 36 -13.70 0.52 2.76
CA PHE A 36 -14.41 0.04 1.58
C PHE A 36 -15.65 -0.78 1.98
N GLU A 37 -16.66 -0.76 1.13
CA GLU A 37 -17.87 -1.56 1.25
C GLU A 37 -18.03 -2.44 0.02
N LYS A 38 -18.49 -3.69 0.22
CA LYS A 38 -18.74 -4.62 -0.88
C LYS A 38 -20.05 -4.26 -1.58
N THR A 39 -19.98 -4.03 -2.89
CA THR A 39 -21.14 -3.76 -3.74
C THR A 39 -21.92 -5.04 -4.06
N ALA A 40 -23.12 -4.89 -4.62
CA ALA A 40 -23.90 -6.00 -5.14
C ALA A 40 -23.19 -6.74 -6.31
N ALA A 41 -22.31 -6.06 -7.03
CA ALA A 41 -21.48 -6.64 -8.08
C ALA A 41 -20.27 -7.44 -7.53
N GLY A 42 -20.05 -7.42 -6.21
CA GLY A 42 -18.97 -8.14 -5.56
C GLY A 42 -17.63 -7.38 -5.51
N THR A 43 -17.58 -6.15 -5.99
CA THR A 43 -16.40 -5.26 -5.93
C THR A 43 -16.38 -4.42 -4.66
N CYS A 44 -15.22 -3.89 -4.31
CA CYS A 44 -15.06 -2.98 -3.17
C CYS A 44 -15.15 -1.52 -3.65
N GLU A 45 -16.08 -0.78 -3.07
CA GLU A 45 -16.27 0.65 -3.30
C GLU A 45 -15.82 1.46 -2.07
N LEU A 46 -15.11 2.54 -2.29
CA LEU A 46 -14.60 3.41 -1.23
C LEU A 46 -15.76 4.06 -0.46
N ARG A 47 -15.65 4.03 0.87
CA ARG A 47 -16.51 4.75 1.82
C ARG A 47 -15.66 5.77 2.57
N SER A 48 -15.89 7.04 2.33
CA SER A 48 -15.14 8.14 2.96
C SER A 48 -16.05 9.29 3.34
N LEU A 49 -15.54 10.21 4.17
CA LEU A 49 -16.25 11.44 4.50
C LEU A 49 -16.61 12.25 3.26
N TYR A 50 -15.80 12.17 2.21
CA TYR A 50 -16.00 12.92 0.97
C TYR A 50 -17.20 12.45 0.13
N GLN A 51 -17.72 11.24 0.37
CA GLN A 51 -18.90 10.71 -0.28
C GLN A 51 -20.19 11.12 0.43
N PHE A 52 -20.11 11.41 1.74
CA PHE A 52 -21.27 11.81 2.54
C PHE A 52 -21.58 13.28 2.47
N TYR A 53 -20.62 14.11 2.03
CA TYR A 53 -20.76 15.56 1.98
C TYR A 53 -20.49 16.07 0.58
N ASP A 54 -21.48 16.71 0.00
CA ASP A 54 -21.28 17.56 -1.16
C ASP A 54 -20.60 18.84 -0.71
N SER A 55 -19.33 19.00 -1.06
CA SER A 55 -18.55 20.18 -0.72
C SER A 55 -19.11 21.47 -1.31
N LEU A 56 -19.80 21.36 -2.45
CA LEU A 56 -20.49 22.48 -3.08
C LEU A 56 -21.74 22.87 -2.31
N GLY A 57 -22.29 21.98 -1.51
CA GLY A 57 -23.38 22.25 -0.58
C GLY A 57 -23.03 23.13 0.60
N GLY A 58 -21.81 23.69 0.67
CA GLY A 58 -21.37 24.61 1.70
C GLY A 58 -21.06 23.96 3.06
N LYS A 59 -20.78 22.66 3.07
CA LYS A 59 -20.45 21.91 4.29
C LYS A 59 -18.96 21.88 4.60
N GLY A 60 -18.12 22.22 3.63
CA GLY A 60 -16.68 22.36 3.86
C GLY A 60 -16.34 23.67 4.58
N VAL A 61 -15.22 23.69 5.28
CA VAL A 61 -14.77 24.84 6.09
C VAL A 61 -13.83 25.73 5.28
N GLY A 62 -14.09 27.04 5.30
CA GLY A 62 -13.16 28.06 4.82
C GLY A 62 -12.79 27.96 3.35
N GLY A 63 -13.72 27.58 2.47
CA GLY A 63 -13.47 27.46 1.04
C GLY A 63 -12.51 26.31 0.65
N THR A 64 -12.33 25.36 1.53
CA THR A 64 -11.49 24.17 1.28
C THR A 64 -12.15 23.28 0.23
N LYS A 65 -11.42 22.92 -0.81
CA LYS A 65 -11.89 21.94 -1.81
C LYS A 65 -11.98 20.56 -1.16
N THR A 66 -13.19 19.96 -1.19
CA THR A 66 -13.47 18.69 -0.52
C THR A 66 -13.85 17.55 -1.48
N GLY A 67 -13.95 17.81 -2.79
CA GLY A 67 -14.20 16.78 -3.78
C GLY A 67 -12.96 15.94 -4.07
N LEU A 68 -13.13 14.62 -4.19
CA LEU A 68 -12.09 13.70 -4.65
C LEU A 68 -12.09 13.63 -6.19
N PRO A 69 -10.91 13.49 -6.81
CA PRO A 69 -10.82 13.11 -8.21
C PRO A 69 -11.29 11.66 -8.41
N PRO A 70 -11.55 11.22 -9.67
CA PRO A 70 -11.78 9.83 -9.97
C PRO A 70 -10.64 8.96 -9.43
N GLN A 71 -10.97 7.77 -8.91
CA GLN A 71 -10.02 6.79 -8.43
C GLN A 71 -9.97 5.55 -9.32
N ARG A 72 -8.88 4.82 -9.25
CA ARG A 72 -8.78 3.47 -9.79
C ARG A 72 -9.48 2.51 -8.83
N ASP A 73 -10.60 1.91 -9.25
CA ASP A 73 -11.47 1.05 -8.45
C ASP A 73 -11.97 -0.18 -9.24
N GLY A 74 -13.04 -0.81 -8.77
CA GLY A 74 -13.69 -1.94 -9.45
C GLY A 74 -13.10 -3.30 -9.10
N PHE A 75 -12.27 -3.40 -8.06
CA PHE A 75 -11.62 -4.65 -7.63
C PHE A 75 -12.45 -5.45 -6.63
N THR A 76 -12.35 -6.78 -6.71
CA THR A 76 -12.93 -7.69 -5.73
C THR A 76 -12.05 -7.78 -4.47
N PRO A 77 -12.61 -8.20 -3.32
CA PRO A 77 -11.81 -8.47 -2.12
C PRO A 77 -10.66 -9.46 -2.38
N GLN A 78 -10.91 -10.47 -3.20
CA GLN A 78 -9.93 -11.50 -3.53
C GLN A 78 -8.76 -10.94 -4.35
N GLN A 79 -9.03 -10.07 -5.32
CA GLN A 79 -7.98 -9.39 -6.09
C GLN A 79 -7.13 -8.49 -5.21
N ILE A 80 -7.75 -7.75 -4.30
CA ILE A 80 -7.05 -6.87 -3.34
C ILE A 80 -6.15 -7.70 -2.43
N ASP A 81 -6.67 -8.81 -1.89
CA ASP A 81 -5.91 -9.63 -0.94
C ASP A 81 -4.82 -10.45 -1.62
N LEU A 82 -5.04 -10.91 -2.87
CA LEU A 82 -3.97 -11.49 -3.69
C LEU A 82 -2.84 -10.49 -3.92
N GLY A 83 -3.18 -9.25 -4.29
CA GLY A 83 -2.21 -8.17 -4.45
C GLY A 83 -1.43 -7.88 -3.18
N ARG A 84 -2.07 -7.96 -2.01
CA ARG A 84 -1.39 -7.86 -0.72
C ARG A 84 -0.35 -8.98 -0.54
N TYR A 85 -0.68 -10.24 -0.83
CA TYR A 85 0.32 -11.32 -0.77
C TYR A 85 1.48 -11.07 -1.72
N LEU A 86 1.20 -10.72 -2.97
CA LEU A 86 2.24 -10.43 -3.96
C LEU A 86 3.15 -9.25 -3.55
N PHE A 87 2.57 -8.20 -2.98
CA PHE A 87 3.30 -7.00 -2.57
C PHE A 87 4.37 -7.28 -1.49
N PHE A 88 4.11 -8.22 -0.60
CA PHE A 88 5.01 -8.59 0.49
C PHE A 88 5.89 -9.81 0.20
N ASP A 89 5.68 -10.49 -0.94
CA ASP A 89 6.40 -11.73 -1.25
C ASP A 89 7.67 -11.47 -2.06
N PRO A 90 8.85 -11.86 -1.56
CA PRO A 90 10.10 -11.77 -2.30
C PRO A 90 10.14 -12.63 -3.58
N LEU A 91 9.22 -13.58 -3.75
CA LEU A 91 9.10 -14.41 -4.97
C LEU A 91 8.99 -13.58 -6.25
N LEU A 92 8.52 -12.32 -6.13
CA LEU A 92 8.40 -11.42 -7.28
C LEU A 92 9.72 -10.82 -7.73
N SER A 93 10.79 -10.92 -6.94
CA SER A 93 12.13 -10.48 -7.38
C SER A 93 12.90 -11.60 -8.06
N GLY A 94 13.78 -11.24 -8.97
CA GLY A 94 14.59 -12.19 -9.72
C GLY A 94 15.48 -13.09 -8.85
N GLU A 95 15.94 -12.57 -7.72
CA GLU A 95 16.78 -13.31 -6.76
C GLU A 95 16.00 -13.82 -5.54
N GLY A 96 14.72 -13.50 -5.41
CA GLY A 96 13.90 -13.87 -4.25
C GLY A 96 14.30 -13.15 -2.97
N THR A 97 14.94 -11.99 -3.05
CA THR A 97 15.51 -11.25 -1.89
C THR A 97 14.75 -9.98 -1.54
N MET A 98 13.98 -9.42 -2.48
CA MET A 98 13.24 -8.17 -2.30
C MET A 98 11.76 -8.34 -2.62
N SER A 99 10.94 -7.53 -1.97
CA SER A 99 9.53 -7.34 -2.29
C SER A 99 9.23 -5.85 -2.48
N CYS A 100 8.03 -5.51 -2.92
CA CYS A 100 7.60 -4.11 -2.99
C CYS A 100 7.70 -3.43 -1.61
N ALA A 101 7.39 -4.17 -0.54
CA ALA A 101 7.47 -3.69 0.84
C ALA A 101 8.91 -3.40 1.31
N SER A 102 9.94 -3.83 0.58
CA SER A 102 11.34 -3.49 0.91
C SER A 102 11.63 -1.99 0.72
N CYS A 103 10.95 -1.34 -0.25
CA CYS A 103 11.03 0.11 -0.48
C CYS A 103 9.75 0.85 -0.08
N HIS A 104 8.62 0.15 0.03
CA HIS A 104 7.35 0.73 0.47
C HIS A 104 6.94 0.17 1.83
N HIS A 105 7.72 0.54 2.87
CA HIS A 105 7.59 0.03 4.22
C HIS A 105 6.34 0.57 4.91
N PRO A 106 5.43 -0.29 5.42
CA PRO A 106 4.17 0.18 6.04
C PRO A 106 4.38 1.15 7.21
N GLU A 107 5.40 0.94 8.02
CA GLU A 107 5.69 1.77 9.20
C GLU A 107 6.33 3.11 8.84
N LEU A 108 6.82 3.27 7.61
CA LEU A 108 7.42 4.51 7.10
C LEU A 108 6.50 5.22 6.10
N GLY A 109 5.19 5.06 6.26
CA GLY A 109 4.20 5.69 5.38
C GLY A 109 4.19 5.12 3.96
N LEU A 110 4.55 3.84 3.80
CA LEU A 110 4.70 3.16 2.50
C LEU A 110 5.78 3.80 1.60
N SER A 111 6.85 4.28 2.23
CA SER A 111 8.11 4.73 1.68
C SER A 111 9.25 3.99 2.42
N ASP A 112 10.51 4.25 2.11
CA ASP A 112 11.65 3.69 2.85
C ASP A 112 12.37 4.71 3.74
N GLY A 113 11.90 5.97 3.75
CA GLY A 113 12.50 7.05 4.52
C GLY A 113 13.87 7.51 4.02
N ARG A 114 14.29 7.11 2.83
CA ARG A 114 15.60 7.44 2.25
C ARG A 114 15.48 8.54 1.21
N ALA A 115 16.54 9.33 1.07
CA ALA A 115 16.65 10.29 -0.02
C ALA A 115 16.72 9.60 -1.40
N ARG A 116 17.29 8.40 -1.43
CA ARG A 116 17.31 7.48 -2.56
C ARG A 116 17.21 6.06 -2.05
N SER A 117 16.32 5.27 -2.64
CA SER A 117 16.16 3.86 -2.29
C SER A 117 17.39 3.04 -2.67
N LEU A 118 17.55 1.90 -1.99
CA LEU A 118 18.65 0.98 -2.28
C LEU A 118 18.12 -0.30 -2.92
N GLY A 119 18.82 -0.78 -3.93
CA GLY A 119 18.59 -2.05 -4.58
C GLY A 119 19.07 -3.25 -3.76
N PRO A 120 18.91 -4.48 -4.28
CA PRO A 120 19.19 -5.72 -3.55
C PRO A 120 20.64 -5.87 -3.08
N HIS A 121 21.58 -5.22 -3.75
CA HIS A 121 23.01 -5.26 -3.40
C HIS A 121 23.50 -3.95 -2.76
N GLY A 122 22.56 -3.07 -2.36
CA GLY A 122 22.88 -1.78 -1.73
C GLY A 122 23.24 -0.66 -2.72
N GLU A 123 23.02 -0.86 -4.00
CA GLU A 123 23.22 0.16 -5.02
C GLU A 123 22.08 1.20 -5.00
N ASP A 124 22.44 2.43 -5.37
CA ASP A 124 21.51 3.56 -5.45
C ASP A 124 20.54 3.39 -6.64
N VAL A 125 19.23 3.39 -6.38
CA VAL A 125 18.17 3.28 -7.41
C VAL A 125 17.92 4.62 -8.11
N GLY A 126 18.52 5.70 -7.65
CA GLY A 126 18.47 7.02 -8.26
C GLY A 126 17.31 7.91 -7.81
N ARG A 127 16.28 7.36 -7.14
CA ARG A 127 15.10 8.09 -6.66
C ARG A 127 14.64 7.54 -5.32
N ALA A 128 13.98 8.40 -4.53
CA ALA A 128 13.27 8.00 -3.32
C ALA A 128 11.99 7.22 -3.67
N ALA A 129 11.64 6.21 -2.87
CA ALA A 129 10.34 5.55 -2.96
C ALA A 129 9.24 6.52 -2.46
N PRO A 130 8.29 6.92 -3.31
CA PRO A 130 7.18 7.76 -2.87
C PRO A 130 6.22 6.96 -2.00
N THR A 131 5.44 7.66 -1.17
CA THR A 131 4.32 7.04 -0.45
C THR A 131 3.31 6.44 -1.42
N LEU A 132 2.68 5.33 -1.03
CA LEU A 132 1.56 4.73 -1.77
C LEU A 132 0.19 5.12 -1.21
N TRP A 133 0.13 5.96 -0.17
CA TRP A 133 -1.14 6.44 0.34
C TRP A 133 -1.89 7.26 -0.72
N ASN A 134 -3.16 6.89 -0.94
CA ASN A 134 -4.06 7.54 -1.88
C ASN A 134 -3.60 7.48 -3.35
N VAL A 135 -2.71 6.56 -3.69
CA VAL A 135 -2.16 6.44 -5.06
C VAL A 135 -3.23 6.17 -6.12
N ALA A 136 -4.36 5.57 -5.74
CA ALA A 136 -5.51 5.31 -6.62
C ALA A 136 -6.12 6.57 -7.28
N PHE A 137 -5.84 7.76 -6.73
CA PHE A 137 -6.34 9.02 -7.24
C PHE A 137 -5.36 9.75 -8.17
N LEU A 138 -4.16 9.24 -8.34
CA LEU A 138 -3.16 9.83 -9.21
C LEU A 138 -3.45 9.48 -10.68
N LYS A 139 -3.08 10.39 -11.58
CA LYS A 139 -3.24 10.23 -13.03
C LYS A 139 -1.97 9.76 -13.71
N THR A 140 -0.83 10.04 -13.10
CA THR A 140 0.48 9.70 -13.61
C THR A 140 1.35 9.23 -12.44
N PHE A 141 2.34 8.40 -12.73
CA PHE A 141 3.16 7.71 -11.76
C PHE A 141 4.64 7.90 -12.06
N PHE A 142 5.49 7.63 -11.07
CA PHE A 142 6.87 8.06 -10.97
C PHE A 142 7.04 9.57 -10.81
N TRP A 143 8.21 9.99 -10.33
CA TRP A 143 8.52 11.41 -10.12
C TRP A 143 8.54 12.24 -11.41
N ASP A 144 8.73 11.59 -12.55
CA ASP A 144 8.76 12.18 -13.89
C ASP A 144 7.50 11.93 -14.71
N ALA A 145 6.46 11.37 -14.09
CA ALA A 145 5.15 11.11 -14.70
C ALA A 145 5.20 10.25 -15.98
N ARG A 146 6.17 9.32 -16.10
CA ARG A 146 6.36 8.49 -17.29
C ARG A 146 5.38 7.33 -17.45
N ALA A 147 4.61 7.00 -16.41
CA ALA A 147 3.56 5.98 -16.47
C ALA A 147 2.17 6.58 -16.24
N ASN A 148 1.15 6.04 -16.92
CA ASN A 148 -0.22 6.55 -16.93
C ASN A 148 -1.21 5.63 -16.20
N SER A 149 -0.75 4.48 -15.72
CA SER A 149 -1.54 3.57 -14.89
C SER A 149 -0.65 2.89 -13.85
N LEU A 150 -1.25 2.35 -12.80
CA LEU A 150 -0.53 1.55 -11.78
C LEU A 150 -0.02 0.24 -12.37
N GLU A 151 -0.75 -0.33 -13.30
CA GLU A 151 -0.36 -1.55 -14.03
C GLU A 151 0.92 -1.28 -14.85
N GLU A 152 0.97 -0.18 -15.58
CA GLU A 152 2.16 0.25 -16.32
C GLU A 152 3.33 0.55 -15.36
N GLN A 153 3.05 1.27 -14.27
CA GLN A 153 4.05 1.61 -13.27
C GLN A 153 4.71 0.36 -12.66
N ALA A 154 3.92 -0.68 -12.36
CA ALA A 154 4.43 -1.90 -11.72
C ALA A 154 5.51 -2.60 -12.55
N THR A 155 5.48 -2.47 -13.88
CA THR A 155 6.50 -3.07 -14.76
C THR A 155 7.89 -2.47 -14.56
N GLY A 156 7.99 -1.20 -14.16
CA GLY A 156 9.25 -0.54 -13.88
C GLY A 156 10.06 -1.24 -12.80
N PRO A 157 9.63 -1.25 -11.54
CA PRO A 157 10.37 -1.87 -10.45
C PRO A 157 10.47 -3.40 -10.58
N LEU A 158 9.48 -4.08 -11.15
CA LEU A 158 9.55 -5.55 -11.35
C LEU A 158 10.71 -5.96 -12.24
N TYR A 159 11.00 -5.19 -13.29
CA TYR A 159 11.96 -5.56 -14.33
C TYR A 159 13.22 -4.71 -14.33
N SER A 160 13.35 -3.75 -13.43
CA SER A 160 14.59 -2.98 -13.24
C SER A 160 15.65 -3.84 -12.57
N ASP A 161 16.82 -3.99 -13.19
CA ASP A 161 17.97 -4.71 -12.61
C ASP A 161 18.45 -4.11 -11.28
N LYS A 162 18.18 -2.80 -11.06
CA LYS A 162 18.51 -2.10 -9.81
C LYS A 162 17.45 -2.27 -8.71
N GLU A 163 16.29 -2.85 -9.02
CA GLU A 163 15.19 -3.01 -8.08
C GLU A 163 14.87 -4.50 -7.92
N MET A 164 13.80 -5.00 -8.53
CA MET A 164 13.41 -6.41 -8.35
C MET A 164 14.07 -7.37 -9.35
N GLY A 165 14.66 -6.89 -10.44
CA GLY A 165 15.52 -7.64 -11.35
C GLY A 165 14.90 -8.92 -11.93
N ASN A 166 13.58 -8.96 -12.13
CA ASN A 166 12.89 -10.12 -12.69
C ASN A 166 12.74 -9.99 -14.21
N THR A 167 12.16 -11.00 -14.85
CA THR A 167 11.65 -10.93 -16.22
C THR A 167 10.21 -11.44 -16.27
N PRO A 168 9.42 -11.03 -17.29
CA PRO A 168 8.05 -11.50 -17.46
C PRO A 168 7.94 -13.03 -17.43
N GLU A 169 8.84 -13.71 -18.11
CA GLU A 169 8.84 -15.18 -18.25
C GLU A 169 9.14 -15.85 -16.91
N ARG A 170 10.18 -15.38 -16.20
CA ARG A 170 10.55 -15.92 -14.87
C ARG A 170 9.46 -15.67 -13.84
N LEU A 171 8.85 -14.49 -13.85
CA LEU A 171 7.77 -14.13 -12.96
C LEU A 171 6.57 -15.07 -13.16
N LEU A 172 6.13 -15.28 -14.41
CA LEU A 172 5.05 -16.21 -14.72
C LEU A 172 5.39 -17.65 -14.32
N GLN A 173 6.61 -18.11 -14.61
CA GLN A 173 7.06 -19.44 -14.24
C GLN A 173 7.05 -19.62 -12.72
N SER A 174 7.66 -18.69 -11.98
CA SER A 174 7.76 -18.78 -10.51
C SER A 174 6.38 -18.82 -9.85
N LEU A 175 5.44 -18.01 -10.33
CA LEU A 175 4.07 -17.98 -9.81
C LEU A 175 3.23 -19.19 -10.26
N GLY A 176 3.39 -19.64 -11.51
CA GLY A 176 2.66 -20.79 -12.07
C GLY A 176 3.08 -22.12 -11.45
N ASP A 177 4.38 -22.31 -11.23
CA ASP A 177 4.95 -23.52 -10.59
C ASP A 177 4.63 -23.57 -9.09
N ASN A 178 4.26 -22.43 -8.49
CA ASN A 178 3.84 -22.38 -7.09
C ASN A 178 2.35 -22.75 -6.96
N ALA A 179 2.08 -23.97 -6.51
CA ALA A 179 0.71 -24.49 -6.37
C ALA A 179 -0.20 -23.59 -5.49
N ARG A 180 0.37 -22.89 -4.52
CA ARG A 180 -0.36 -21.92 -3.69
C ARG A 180 -0.84 -20.74 -4.52
N TYR A 181 0.06 -20.08 -5.25
CA TYR A 181 -0.30 -18.95 -6.10
C TYR A 181 -1.23 -19.35 -7.24
N ALA A 182 -0.97 -20.47 -7.91
CA ALA A 182 -1.87 -20.98 -8.95
C ALA A 182 -3.32 -21.17 -8.44
N ARG A 183 -3.51 -21.56 -7.17
CA ARG A 183 -4.82 -21.64 -6.53
C ARG A 183 -5.40 -20.25 -6.23
N LEU A 184 -4.60 -19.34 -5.61
CA LEU A 184 -5.06 -18.00 -5.24
C LEU A 184 -5.45 -17.17 -6.48
N PHE A 185 -4.71 -17.29 -7.57
CA PHE A 185 -5.07 -16.63 -8.84
C PHE A 185 -6.39 -17.15 -9.40
N ARG A 186 -6.65 -18.46 -9.40
CA ARG A 186 -7.97 -19.01 -9.80
C ARG A 186 -9.11 -18.52 -8.93
N GLU A 187 -8.86 -18.29 -7.64
CA GLU A 187 -9.84 -17.75 -6.71
C GLU A 187 -10.11 -16.25 -6.97
N ALA A 188 -9.08 -15.48 -7.30
CA ALA A 188 -9.19 -14.05 -7.56
C ALA A 188 -9.73 -13.72 -8.97
N PHE A 189 -9.51 -14.63 -9.95
CA PHE A 189 -9.91 -14.49 -11.36
C PHE A 189 -10.65 -15.74 -11.85
N PRO A 190 -11.85 -16.03 -11.31
CA PRO A 190 -12.54 -17.30 -11.53
C PRO A 190 -13.10 -17.48 -12.95
N THR A 191 -13.22 -16.40 -13.73
CA THR A 191 -13.79 -16.43 -15.10
C THR A 191 -12.75 -16.64 -16.18
N ASP A 192 -11.47 -16.57 -15.85
CA ASP A 192 -10.40 -16.59 -16.84
C ASP A 192 -9.86 -18.00 -17.04
N ALA A 193 -9.62 -18.37 -18.31
CA ALA A 193 -9.15 -19.70 -18.66
C ALA A 193 -7.75 -20.00 -18.13
N GLU A 194 -6.88 -18.99 -18.12
CA GLU A 194 -5.53 -19.07 -17.59
C GLU A 194 -5.49 -18.52 -16.17
N ALA A 195 -4.99 -19.31 -15.23
CA ALA A 195 -4.96 -18.93 -13.84
C ALA A 195 -3.96 -17.79 -13.60
N VAL A 196 -2.75 -17.84 -14.15
CA VAL A 196 -1.68 -16.88 -13.91
C VAL A 196 -1.26 -16.22 -15.21
N THR A 197 -1.53 -14.94 -15.35
CA THR A 197 -1.08 -14.10 -16.46
C THR A 197 -0.39 -12.84 -15.91
N LEU A 198 0.39 -12.14 -16.72
CA LEU A 198 0.99 -10.87 -16.32
C LEU A 198 -0.08 -9.82 -15.98
N ASP A 199 -1.15 -9.78 -16.77
CA ASP A 199 -2.28 -8.86 -16.53
C ASP A 199 -2.94 -9.12 -15.16
N HIS A 200 -3.09 -10.39 -14.76
CA HIS A 200 -3.58 -10.73 -13.42
C HIS A 200 -2.62 -10.29 -12.31
N VAL A 201 -1.31 -10.44 -12.52
CA VAL A 201 -0.29 -9.97 -11.55
C VAL A 201 -0.39 -8.45 -11.38
N TYR A 202 -0.39 -7.71 -12.49
CA TYR A 202 -0.46 -6.24 -12.43
C TYR A 202 -1.79 -5.76 -11.86
N THR A 203 -2.91 -6.39 -12.25
CA THR A 203 -4.23 -6.07 -11.72
C THR A 203 -4.30 -6.32 -10.22
N ALA A 204 -3.78 -7.43 -9.72
CA ALA A 204 -3.78 -7.72 -8.29
C ALA A 204 -2.89 -6.73 -7.50
N LEU A 205 -1.69 -6.43 -7.98
CA LEU A 205 -0.81 -5.42 -7.37
C LEU A 205 -1.48 -4.05 -7.35
N THR A 206 -2.11 -3.65 -8.45
CA THR A 206 -2.89 -2.41 -8.56
C THR A 206 -4.05 -2.40 -7.58
N ALA A 207 -4.80 -3.50 -7.47
CA ALA A 207 -5.94 -3.62 -6.55
C ALA A 207 -5.52 -3.39 -5.10
N PHE A 208 -4.41 -3.98 -4.67
CA PHE A 208 -3.88 -3.74 -3.33
C PHE A 208 -3.44 -2.29 -3.14
N GLN A 209 -2.65 -1.74 -4.05
CA GLN A 209 -2.18 -0.35 -3.97
C GLN A 209 -3.37 0.65 -3.98
N ALA A 210 -4.38 0.41 -4.80
CA ALA A 210 -5.59 1.22 -4.85
C ALA A 210 -6.41 1.16 -3.55
N SER A 211 -6.24 0.12 -2.75
CA SER A 211 -6.89 -0.01 -1.43
C SER A 211 -6.19 0.75 -0.31
N LEU A 212 -4.99 1.29 -0.56
CA LEU A 212 -4.20 2.04 0.42
C LEU A 212 -4.72 3.48 0.53
N ILE A 213 -5.78 3.66 1.30
CA ILE A 213 -6.50 4.93 1.43
C ILE A 213 -6.32 5.53 2.82
N SER A 214 -6.02 6.84 2.85
CA SER A 214 -5.95 7.65 4.06
C SER A 214 -6.72 8.97 3.84
N LEU A 215 -8.03 8.95 4.12
CA LEU A 215 -8.96 10.06 3.94
C LEU A 215 -9.79 10.34 5.19
N ASN A 216 -9.26 10.06 6.36
CA ASN A 216 -9.88 10.32 7.66
C ASN A 216 -8.89 10.98 8.63
N SER A 217 -7.99 11.81 8.11
CA SER A 217 -7.06 12.59 8.91
C SER A 217 -7.80 13.68 9.71
N ARG A 218 -7.12 14.31 10.63
CA ARG A 218 -7.66 15.49 11.35
C ARG A 218 -8.03 16.62 10.40
N TYR A 219 -7.24 16.79 9.32
CA TYR A 219 -7.55 17.74 8.24
C TYR A 219 -8.83 17.37 7.51
N ASP A 220 -8.98 16.11 7.08
CA ASP A 220 -10.17 15.65 6.36
C ASP A 220 -11.43 15.86 7.20
N ARG A 221 -11.37 15.50 8.47
CA ARG A 221 -12.48 15.70 9.40
C ARG A 221 -12.83 17.18 9.56
N TYR A 222 -11.84 18.05 9.74
CA TYR A 222 -12.05 19.49 9.82
C TYR A 222 -12.67 20.04 8.53
N ALA A 223 -12.15 19.66 7.36
CA ALA A 223 -12.67 20.08 6.06
C ALA A 223 -14.14 19.63 5.85
N GLN A 224 -14.56 18.56 6.49
CA GLN A 224 -15.93 18.03 6.44
C GLN A 224 -16.83 18.58 7.59
N GLY A 225 -16.39 19.61 8.31
CA GLY A 225 -17.20 20.33 9.30
C GLY A 225 -17.05 19.87 10.76
N TYR A 226 -16.11 18.98 11.06
CA TYR A 226 -15.77 18.62 12.44
C TYR A 226 -14.78 19.65 13.01
N HIS A 227 -15.30 20.78 13.45
CA HIS A 227 -14.51 21.96 13.83
C HIS A 227 -13.46 21.70 14.91
N GLU A 228 -13.75 20.75 15.83
CA GLU A 228 -12.82 20.37 16.92
C GLU A 228 -11.64 19.52 16.44
N ALA A 229 -11.63 19.08 15.19
CA ALA A 229 -10.58 18.19 14.68
C ALA A 229 -9.21 18.87 14.58
N LEU A 230 -9.19 20.20 14.42
CA LEU A 230 -7.97 21.01 14.43
C LEU A 230 -8.00 22.03 15.57
N SER A 231 -6.87 22.24 16.21
CA SER A 231 -6.65 23.33 17.18
C SER A 231 -6.57 24.69 16.47
N THR A 232 -6.76 25.77 17.21
CA THR A 232 -6.60 27.16 16.71
C THR A 232 -5.24 27.36 16.01
N ARG A 233 -4.15 26.84 16.61
CA ARG A 233 -2.80 26.97 16.03
C ARG A 233 -2.64 26.23 14.71
N GLU A 234 -3.27 25.06 14.56
CA GLU A 234 -3.26 24.29 13.31
C GLU A 234 -4.09 24.98 12.22
N ILE A 235 -5.20 25.61 12.60
CA ILE A 235 -6.01 26.43 11.69
C ILE A 235 -5.22 27.68 11.22
N GLU A 236 -4.49 28.34 12.11
CA GLU A 236 -3.58 29.42 11.74
C GLU A 236 -2.51 28.94 10.76
N GLY A 237 -1.87 27.80 11.03
CA GLY A 237 -0.91 27.18 10.13
C GLY A 237 -1.51 26.83 8.76
N MET A 238 -2.72 26.29 8.72
CA MET A 238 -3.46 26.02 7.48
C MET A 238 -3.73 27.32 6.71
N ASN A 239 -4.05 28.42 7.38
CA ASN A 239 -4.26 29.70 6.73
C ASN A 239 -2.96 30.26 6.13
N VAL A 240 -1.83 30.09 6.80
CA VAL A 240 -0.50 30.43 6.25
C VAL A 240 -0.22 29.56 5.00
N PHE A 241 -0.42 28.27 5.10
CA PHE A 241 -0.21 27.31 3.99
C PHE A 241 -1.01 27.68 2.73
N ARG A 242 -2.23 28.21 2.88
CA ARG A 242 -3.10 28.63 1.78
C ARG A 242 -2.92 30.10 1.36
N SER A 243 -2.09 30.86 2.08
CA SER A 243 -1.95 32.30 1.84
C SER A 243 -1.23 32.60 0.52
N PHE A 244 -1.47 33.77 -0.04
CA PHE A 244 -0.75 34.29 -1.20
C PHE A 244 0.75 34.51 -0.92
N VAL A 245 1.16 34.58 0.35
CA VAL A 245 2.56 34.75 0.74
C VAL A 245 3.30 33.42 0.67
N ALA A 246 2.75 32.36 1.29
CA ALA A 246 3.40 31.06 1.33
C ALA A 246 3.16 30.24 0.03
N ARG A 247 1.96 30.36 -0.56
CA ARG A 247 1.56 29.72 -1.84
C ARG A 247 1.68 28.19 -1.88
N CYS A 248 1.83 27.52 -0.74
CA CYS A 248 2.06 26.07 -0.69
C CYS A 248 0.89 25.27 -1.32
N ALA A 249 -0.35 25.73 -1.11
CA ALA A 249 -1.56 25.07 -1.61
C ALA A 249 -1.75 25.16 -3.13
N GLU A 250 -0.94 25.93 -3.85
CA GLU A 250 -0.98 25.97 -5.32
C GLU A 250 -0.47 24.65 -5.92
N CYS A 251 0.54 24.04 -5.30
CA CYS A 251 1.03 22.73 -5.68
C CYS A 251 0.44 21.62 -4.78
N HIS A 252 0.39 21.86 -3.46
CA HIS A 252 -0.15 20.94 -2.47
C HIS A 252 -1.65 21.17 -2.26
N THR A 253 -2.43 20.97 -3.32
CA THR A 253 -3.89 21.23 -3.33
C THR A 253 -4.65 20.16 -2.55
N PRO A 254 -5.44 20.52 -1.51
CA PRO A 254 -6.33 19.58 -0.84
C PRO A 254 -7.40 19.01 -1.80
N PRO A 255 -7.96 17.82 -1.51
CA PRO A 255 -7.76 17.01 -0.29
C PRO A 255 -6.53 16.10 -0.33
N LEU A 256 -5.96 15.84 -1.48
CA LEU A 256 -4.84 14.92 -1.65
C LEU A 256 -3.46 15.60 -1.49
N PHE A 257 -3.45 16.91 -1.27
CA PHE A 257 -2.24 17.74 -1.16
C PHE A 257 -1.31 17.63 -2.37
N THR A 258 -1.90 17.49 -3.55
CA THR A 258 -1.23 17.53 -4.86
C THR A 258 -2.17 18.14 -5.91
N ASN A 259 -1.61 18.93 -6.82
CA ASN A 259 -2.30 19.39 -8.03
C ASN A 259 -2.10 18.40 -9.20
N GLN A 260 -1.38 17.29 -8.97
CA GLN A 260 -1.03 16.26 -9.97
C GLN A 260 -0.30 16.80 -11.21
N GLN A 261 0.47 17.86 -11.03
CA GLN A 261 1.29 18.45 -12.09
C GLN A 261 2.78 18.20 -11.80
N VAL A 262 3.54 18.01 -12.87
CA VAL A 262 4.99 17.93 -12.78
C VAL A 262 5.56 19.34 -12.81
N ALA A 263 6.49 19.62 -11.91
CA ALA A 263 7.17 20.91 -11.84
C ALA A 263 8.65 20.73 -11.51
N VAL A 264 9.48 21.54 -12.13
CA VAL A 264 10.91 21.64 -11.79
C VAL A 264 11.07 22.71 -10.71
N LEU A 265 11.37 22.29 -9.49
CA LEU A 265 11.45 23.19 -8.33
C LEU A 265 12.87 23.71 -8.09
N GLY A 266 13.89 23.19 -8.78
CA GLY A 266 15.28 23.57 -8.59
C GLY A 266 15.86 23.14 -7.24
N THR A 267 15.25 22.13 -6.59
CA THR A 267 15.81 21.56 -5.36
C THR A 267 17.15 20.92 -5.65
N PRO A 268 18.19 21.14 -4.81
CA PRO A 268 19.48 20.50 -5.00
C PRO A 268 19.35 18.98 -4.84
N GLU A 269 20.17 18.23 -5.57
CA GLU A 269 20.29 16.79 -5.38
C GLU A 269 20.71 16.47 -3.93
N PRO A 270 20.11 15.45 -3.31
CA PRO A 270 20.52 15.05 -1.97
C PRO A 270 21.95 14.49 -1.99
N GLU A 271 22.75 14.87 -1.02
CA GLU A 271 24.14 14.40 -0.87
C GLU A 271 24.24 12.96 -0.33
N GLY A 272 23.39 12.04 -0.77
CA GLY A 272 23.44 10.62 -0.40
C GLY A 272 23.17 10.35 1.09
N ARG A 273 22.55 11.27 1.82
CA ARG A 273 22.24 11.09 3.23
C ARG A 273 20.95 10.29 3.39
N GLU A 274 21.05 9.19 4.11
CA GLU A 274 19.90 8.55 4.72
C GLU A 274 19.25 9.53 5.70
N LEU A 275 17.92 9.59 5.73
CA LEU A 275 17.24 10.21 6.84
C LEU A 275 17.45 9.28 8.05
N ASP A 276 18.16 9.74 9.06
CA ASP A 276 18.20 9.08 10.37
C ASP A 276 16.79 9.17 10.95
N ILE A 277 16.03 8.06 10.83
CA ILE A 277 14.69 7.93 11.37
C ILE A 277 14.77 7.15 12.69
#